data_bd0cc8164934831b13615d02b2e9f3a3
#
_entry.id   bd0cc8164934831b13615d02b2e9f3a3
#
_cell.length_a   1.000
_cell.length_b   1.000
_cell.length_c   1.000
_cell.angle_alpha   90.00
_cell.angle_beta   90.00
_cell.angle_gamma   90.00
#
_symmetry.space_group_name_H-M   'P 1'
#
loop_
_entity.id
_entity.type
_entity.pdbx_description
1 polymer ?
#
loop_
_entity_poly.entity_id
_entity_poly.type
_entity_poly.pdbx_seq_one_letter_code
_entity_poly.pdbx_strand_id
1 'polypeptide(L)'
;MASDSSVPVPAAAAQPVPKRRGSYNCGRCGLPKKGHVCSVPGPAKGGDEGAGGGAAAGELKPRRALHFDDVVAEGVVVAATPPPGPPEKKARVEVVVDDEEVWEGLVEVGAGRRVPGEVVVEVMRRLAPRGVAASAAVSRGWRECARRVWRAAEEIRLRAAGVRPLGALLPRCPALARLVLHMDSDVDATMLACIAFSCPNLQSLDISMANSAVNRMTGDELIRFVSEKRFLSVLKLDSCGSLGFLNISSSSLSTLWLSGLCSLTKAVINCPNLNELSLDFPKQNSDSTDLIALMDSLGRTCPNLRNLHISSIHLCNEAVFALGSANLRGLCMLSLVLGSKITDAAVASIVRSYASLELLDLSGSSITDNGLGMICKAFSRTLTRLLLALCTYITSCGIQAATAQLPLLRLMDCGKSLCANPQPEAGRSYFGDLTGGIRFCSKLATQKEQHPNYQKLIIKHTNLKKLSLWGCSAIDALYVNCPGLVDLNLNSCTNLHPERLLIQCLNLKDVHVSGCHDMLIGAIRNQVLNEFAAAEPRLPCKRLADGSKRVQVPHFMLEQQLENEKWGGSRRSQCTVHLT
;
A
#
# COMPACT_ATOMS: atom_id res chain seq x y z
N MET A 1 -76.35 27.12 -8.33
CA MET A 1 -76.63 27.31 -9.77
C MET A 1 -75.47 26.86 -10.56
N ALA A 2 -75.70 25.82 -11.37
CA ALA A 2 -74.99 25.33 -12.55
C ALA A 2 -73.52 25.08 -12.39
N SER A 3 -72.94 23.88 -12.11
CA SER A 3 -72.81 22.68 -12.95
C SER A 3 -72.38 22.97 -14.37
N ASP A 4 -71.05 22.69 -14.62
CA ASP A 4 -70.67 22.19 -15.94
C ASP A 4 -69.61 21.14 -15.82
N SER A 5 -69.98 19.97 -16.26
CA SER A 5 -69.20 18.74 -16.32
C SER A 5 -68.62 18.60 -17.72
N SER A 6 -67.32 18.52 -17.85
CA SER A 6 -66.67 18.05 -19.10
C SER A 6 -65.75 16.86 -18.84
N VAL A 7 -66.16 15.74 -19.39
CA VAL A 7 -65.50 14.44 -19.44
C VAL A 7 -64.27 14.53 -20.39
N PRO A 8 -63.09 14.05 -20.05
CA PRO A 8 -61.99 13.92 -21.03
C PRO A 8 -62.07 12.58 -21.78
N VAL A 9 -61.90 12.66 -23.08
CA VAL A 9 -61.81 11.60 -24.07
C VAL A 9 -60.55 10.77 -23.89
N PRO A 10 -60.54 9.45 -24.05
CA PRO A 10 -59.35 8.62 -23.90
C PRO A 10 -58.34 8.78 -25.04
N ALA A 11 -57.09 9.04 -24.70
CA ALA A 11 -56.00 9.11 -25.63
C ALA A 11 -55.63 7.72 -26.17
N ALA A 12 -55.45 7.66 -27.51
CA ALA A 12 -55.14 6.48 -28.25
C ALA A 12 -53.79 5.85 -27.86
N ALA A 13 -53.78 4.53 -27.78
CA ALA A 13 -52.60 3.70 -27.52
C ALA A 13 -51.51 3.89 -28.58
N ALA A 14 -50.35 4.33 -28.15
CA ALA A 14 -49.15 4.39 -28.98
C ALA A 14 -48.58 2.98 -29.20
N GLN A 15 -48.45 2.60 -30.44
CA GLN A 15 -47.80 1.34 -30.87
C GLN A 15 -46.32 1.33 -30.55
N PRO A 16 -45.69 0.18 -30.18
CA PRO A 16 -44.28 0.09 -29.84
C PRO A 16 -43.39 0.22 -31.09
N VAL A 17 -42.47 1.16 -31.05
CA VAL A 17 -41.44 1.36 -32.07
C VAL A 17 -40.51 0.15 -32.10
N PRO A 18 -40.19 -0.46 -33.28
CA PRO A 18 -39.29 -1.60 -33.36
C PRO A 18 -37.86 -1.21 -33.01
N LYS A 19 -37.26 -1.92 -32.06
CA LYS A 19 -35.83 -1.79 -31.71
C LYS A 19 -34.96 -2.08 -32.90
N ARG A 20 -34.21 -1.10 -33.41
CA ARG A 20 -33.19 -1.27 -34.47
C ARG A 20 -32.13 -2.25 -33.98
N ARG A 21 -31.99 -3.39 -34.63
CA ARG A 21 -30.87 -4.33 -34.44
C ARG A 21 -29.59 -3.61 -34.84
N GLY A 22 -28.57 -3.65 -33.96
CA GLY A 22 -27.28 -3.01 -34.22
C GLY A 22 -26.61 -3.55 -35.48
N SER A 23 -26.00 -2.65 -36.26
CA SER A 23 -25.27 -2.96 -37.49
C SER A 23 -24.22 -4.03 -37.25
N TYR A 24 -24.33 -5.14 -37.99
CA TYR A 24 -23.39 -6.28 -37.95
C TYR A 24 -22.08 -6.01 -38.71
N ASN A 25 -21.91 -4.83 -39.30
CA ASN A 25 -20.77 -4.47 -40.14
C ASN A 25 -19.74 -3.61 -39.36
N CYS A 26 -18.48 -3.70 -39.79
CA CYS A 26 -17.39 -2.87 -39.25
C CYS A 26 -17.62 -1.40 -39.61
N GLY A 27 -17.64 -0.52 -38.60
CA GLY A 27 -17.86 0.92 -38.80
C GLY A 27 -16.74 1.65 -39.60
N ARG A 28 -15.64 0.97 -39.92
CA ARG A 28 -14.51 1.54 -40.66
C ARG A 28 -14.50 1.15 -42.13
N CYS A 29 -14.82 -0.11 -42.47
CA CYS A 29 -14.74 -0.62 -43.86
C CYS A 29 -16.06 -1.20 -44.39
N GLY A 30 -17.14 -1.24 -43.58
CA GLY A 30 -18.46 -1.73 -43.98
C GLY A 30 -18.61 -3.25 -44.07
N LEU A 31 -17.54 -4.04 -43.88
CA LEU A 31 -17.57 -5.50 -43.95
C LEU A 31 -18.13 -6.17 -42.71
N PRO A 32 -18.70 -7.38 -42.78
CA PRO A 32 -19.22 -8.09 -41.61
C PRO A 32 -18.15 -8.33 -40.55
N LYS A 33 -18.50 -8.11 -39.28
CA LYS A 33 -17.55 -8.22 -38.14
C LYS A 33 -17.08 -9.63 -37.83
N LYS A 34 -17.74 -10.68 -38.32
CA LYS A 34 -17.38 -12.06 -38.00
C LYS A 34 -16.16 -12.50 -38.85
N GLY A 35 -15.01 -12.65 -38.18
CA GLY A 35 -13.75 -13.07 -38.82
C GLY A 35 -12.98 -11.96 -39.54
N HIS A 36 -13.38 -10.68 -39.37
CA HIS A 36 -12.81 -9.56 -40.10
C HIS A 36 -11.66 -8.90 -39.32
N VAL A 37 -10.47 -8.84 -39.89
CA VAL A 37 -9.33 -8.01 -39.45
C VAL A 37 -9.28 -6.77 -40.34
N CYS A 38 -9.54 -5.59 -39.79
CA CYS A 38 -9.62 -4.35 -40.53
C CYS A 38 -8.23 -3.76 -40.82
N SER A 39 -7.81 -3.77 -42.07
CA SER A 39 -6.53 -3.20 -42.54
C SER A 39 -6.64 -1.75 -43.05
N VAL A 40 -7.80 -1.09 -42.91
CA VAL A 40 -7.98 0.30 -43.35
C VAL A 40 -7.42 1.26 -42.30
N PRO A 41 -6.40 2.10 -42.63
CA PRO A 41 -5.91 3.14 -41.73
C PRO A 41 -7.01 4.19 -41.52
N GLY A 42 -7.19 4.62 -40.24
CA GLY A 42 -8.17 5.65 -39.89
C GLY A 42 -7.78 7.00 -40.51
N PRO A 43 -8.75 7.89 -40.81
CA PRO A 43 -8.47 9.20 -41.38
C PRO A 43 -7.62 10.01 -40.39
N ALA A 44 -6.50 10.56 -40.90
CA ALA A 44 -5.65 11.50 -40.22
C ALA A 44 -6.48 12.76 -39.90
N LYS A 45 -6.63 13.10 -38.62
CA LYS A 45 -7.15 14.39 -38.22
C LYS A 45 -6.07 15.43 -38.45
N GLY A 46 -6.37 16.34 -39.36
CA GLY A 46 -5.57 17.51 -39.68
C GLY A 46 -5.35 18.37 -38.45
N GLY A 47 -4.17 18.96 -38.37
CA GLY A 47 -3.71 19.79 -37.25
C GLY A 47 -4.50 21.09 -37.17
N ASP A 48 -4.65 21.54 -35.94
CA ASP A 48 -4.80 22.97 -35.62
C ASP A 48 -3.87 23.28 -34.43
N GLU A 49 -3.05 24.30 -34.63
CA GLU A 49 -2.06 24.75 -33.70
C GLU A 49 -2.74 25.57 -32.58
N GLY A 50 -2.58 25.16 -31.33
CA GLY A 50 -3.03 25.91 -30.16
C GLY A 50 -2.21 25.53 -28.93
N ALA A 51 -1.27 26.41 -28.57
CA ALA A 51 -0.40 26.29 -27.40
C ALA A 51 -1.17 26.12 -26.10
N GLY A 52 -0.77 25.14 -25.29
CA GLY A 52 -1.27 24.97 -23.92
C GLY A 52 -0.62 23.73 -23.29
N GLY A 53 0.52 23.93 -22.63
CA GLY A 53 1.21 22.90 -21.87
C GLY A 53 0.35 22.40 -20.71
N GLY A 54 -0.19 21.21 -20.88
CA GLY A 54 -0.80 20.40 -19.82
C GLY A 54 0.04 19.15 -19.65
N ALA A 55 0.92 19.14 -18.65
CA ALA A 55 1.57 17.94 -18.21
C ALA A 55 0.50 16.92 -17.83
N ALA A 56 0.46 15.81 -18.55
CA ALA A 56 -0.35 14.66 -18.18
C ALA A 56 0.09 14.22 -16.78
N ALA A 57 -0.73 14.55 -15.78
CA ALA A 57 -0.64 13.96 -14.47
C ALA A 57 -0.88 12.46 -14.64
N GLY A 58 0.20 11.69 -14.61
CA GLY A 58 0.10 10.25 -14.50
C GLY A 58 -0.76 9.97 -13.27
N GLU A 59 -1.86 9.26 -13.46
CA GLU A 59 -2.69 8.77 -12.35
C GLU A 59 -1.77 7.99 -11.39
N LEU A 60 -1.51 8.64 -10.25
CA LEU A 60 -0.92 7.98 -9.10
C LEU A 60 -1.93 6.93 -8.66
N LYS A 61 -1.70 5.67 -9.04
CA LYS A 61 -2.40 4.55 -8.43
C LYS A 61 -2.31 4.73 -6.92
N PRO A 62 -3.46 4.71 -6.20
CA PRO A 62 -3.42 4.80 -4.74
C PRO A 62 -2.46 3.73 -4.24
N ARG A 63 -1.51 4.12 -3.40
CA ARG A 63 -0.67 3.16 -2.68
C ARG A 63 -1.64 2.22 -1.99
N ARG A 64 -1.53 0.92 -2.26
CA ARG A 64 -2.16 -0.09 -1.43
C ARG A 64 -1.90 0.26 0.03
N ALA A 65 -2.95 0.24 0.83
CA ALA A 65 -2.82 0.35 2.29
C ALA A 65 -1.59 -0.43 2.72
N LEU A 66 -0.75 0.18 3.56
CA LEU A 66 0.44 -0.47 4.09
C LEU A 66 0.05 -1.87 4.53
N HIS A 67 0.63 -2.88 3.90
CA HIS A 67 0.38 -4.26 4.27
C HIS A 67 1.01 -4.42 5.65
N PHE A 68 0.20 -4.52 6.71
CA PHE A 68 0.71 -4.66 8.07
C PHE A 68 1.51 -5.96 8.22
N ASP A 69 1.22 -6.98 7.39
CA ASP A 69 1.94 -8.26 7.37
C ASP A 69 3.41 -8.13 6.93
N ASP A 70 3.75 -7.17 6.03
CA ASP A 70 5.14 -6.90 5.63
C ASP A 70 5.99 -6.33 6.77
N VAL A 71 5.33 -5.99 7.85
CA VAL A 71 5.87 -5.28 9.00
C VAL A 71 6.14 -6.21 10.19
N VAL A 72 5.40 -7.30 10.32
CA VAL A 72 5.50 -8.23 11.45
C VAL A 72 6.63 -9.26 11.28
N ALA A 73 7.11 -9.50 10.05
CA ALA A 73 8.09 -10.55 9.77
C ALA A 73 9.53 -10.27 10.26
N GLU A 74 9.83 -9.08 10.84
CA GLU A 74 11.19 -8.73 11.28
C GLU A 74 11.36 -8.49 12.79
N GLY A 75 10.44 -8.90 13.62
CA GLY A 75 10.51 -8.70 15.08
C GLY A 75 10.47 -10.00 15.89
N VAL A 76 11.64 -10.40 16.41
CA VAL A 76 11.92 -11.50 17.35
C VAL A 76 12.35 -12.81 16.69
N VAL A 77 13.65 -12.95 16.48
CA VAL A 77 14.32 -14.25 16.52
C VAL A 77 15.56 -14.12 17.40
N VAL A 78 15.48 -14.74 18.59
CA VAL A 78 16.65 -15.18 19.33
C VAL A 78 16.86 -16.64 18.95
N ALA A 79 18.09 -16.92 18.46
CA ALA A 79 18.74 -18.23 18.30
C ALA A 79 18.51 -19.01 16.98
N ALA A 80 19.68 -19.27 16.37
CA ALA A 80 20.04 -20.34 15.44
C ALA A 80 19.66 -20.15 13.95
N THR A 81 20.65 -19.72 13.19
CA THR A 81 20.71 -19.75 11.73
C THR A 81 20.78 -21.16 11.17
N PRO A 82 20.04 -21.47 10.10
CA PRO A 82 20.52 -22.28 9.00
C PRO A 82 20.68 -21.48 7.70
N PRO A 83 21.40 -21.98 6.68
CA PRO A 83 21.92 -21.21 5.55
C PRO A 83 20.86 -20.85 4.49
N PRO A 84 21.13 -19.91 3.57
CA PRO A 84 20.15 -19.38 2.63
C PRO A 84 19.77 -20.40 1.57
N GLY A 85 18.47 -20.66 1.44
CA GLY A 85 17.88 -21.49 0.39
C GLY A 85 17.53 -20.65 -0.87
N PRO A 86 17.36 -21.31 -2.01
CA PRO A 86 17.22 -20.70 -3.33
C PRO A 86 15.83 -20.04 -3.59
N PRO A 87 15.65 -19.33 -4.73
CA PRO A 87 14.63 -18.28 -4.93
C PRO A 87 13.18 -18.77 -4.95
N GLU A 88 12.29 -17.85 -4.65
CA GLU A 88 10.84 -18.00 -4.47
C GLU A 88 10.16 -18.95 -5.45
N LYS A 89 9.57 -20.00 -4.91
CA LYS A 89 8.74 -20.94 -5.64
C LYS A 89 7.27 -20.56 -5.52
N LYS A 90 6.60 -20.59 -6.67
CA LYS A 90 5.16 -20.42 -6.91
C LYS A 90 4.28 -21.00 -5.79
N ALA A 91 3.21 -20.27 -5.47
CA ALA A 91 2.21 -20.56 -4.45
C ALA A 91 1.92 -22.08 -4.27
N ARG A 92 2.25 -22.59 -3.10
CA ARG A 92 2.05 -23.97 -2.67
C ARG A 92 0.69 -24.08 -1.99
N VAL A 93 -0.05 -25.12 -2.28
CA VAL A 93 -1.19 -25.52 -1.46
C VAL A 93 -0.60 -26.22 -0.23
N GLU A 94 -0.58 -25.53 0.91
CA GLU A 94 -0.22 -26.17 2.18
C GLU A 94 -1.45 -26.90 2.72
N VAL A 95 -1.37 -28.22 2.72
CA VAL A 95 -2.39 -29.09 3.28
C VAL A 95 -1.80 -29.71 4.53
N VAL A 96 -2.33 -29.29 5.69
CA VAL A 96 -2.06 -29.96 6.96
C VAL A 96 -3.03 -31.13 7.06
N VAL A 97 -2.54 -32.32 7.33
CA VAL A 97 -3.34 -33.53 7.41
C VAL A 97 -3.32 -34.03 8.84
N ASP A 98 -4.49 -34.09 9.45
CA ASP A 98 -4.73 -34.93 10.61
C ASP A 98 -4.86 -36.39 10.15
N ASP A 99 -4.39 -37.33 10.97
CA ASP A 99 -4.30 -38.77 10.70
C ASP A 99 -5.62 -39.33 10.18
N GLU A 100 -5.71 -39.55 8.85
CA GLU A 100 -6.82 -40.22 8.22
C GLU A 100 -6.38 -41.51 7.50
N GLU A 101 -7.26 -42.46 7.55
CA GLU A 101 -7.20 -43.82 6.97
C GLU A 101 -6.27 -43.97 5.77
N VAL A 102 -5.28 -44.82 5.93
CA VAL A 102 -4.34 -45.24 4.90
C VAL A 102 -5.12 -45.87 3.73
N TRP A 103 -5.20 -45.16 2.62
CA TRP A 103 -5.80 -45.68 1.40
C TRP A 103 -4.77 -46.52 0.63
N GLU A 104 -4.90 -47.82 0.68
CA GLU A 104 -4.01 -48.78 -0.01
C GLU A 104 -4.24 -48.91 -1.52
N GLY A 105 -5.04 -48.02 -2.13
CA GLY A 105 -5.34 -48.07 -3.56
C GLY A 105 -4.12 -47.76 -4.44
N LEU A 106 -3.81 -48.69 -5.35
CA LEU A 106 -2.80 -48.47 -6.40
C LEU A 106 -3.40 -47.66 -7.55
N VAL A 107 -2.70 -46.58 -7.97
CA VAL A 107 -3.10 -45.71 -9.06
C VAL A 107 -2.18 -45.90 -10.26
N GLU A 108 -2.74 -46.05 -11.45
CA GLU A 108 -1.99 -46.20 -12.68
C GLU A 108 -1.39 -44.84 -13.13
N VAL A 109 -0.08 -44.82 -13.37
CA VAL A 109 0.72 -43.64 -13.70
C VAL A 109 1.42 -43.84 -15.03
N GLY A 110 0.67 -44.17 -16.08
CA GLY A 110 1.19 -44.38 -17.44
C GLY A 110 1.92 -45.70 -17.64
N ALA A 111 1.86 -46.24 -18.85
CA ALA A 111 2.53 -47.49 -19.28
C ALA A 111 2.36 -48.68 -18.33
N GLY A 112 1.19 -48.83 -17.68
CA GLY A 112 0.89 -49.95 -16.77
C GLY A 112 1.60 -49.91 -15.42
N ARG A 113 2.35 -48.86 -15.11
CA ARG A 113 2.98 -48.68 -13.80
C ARG A 113 1.95 -48.22 -12.77
N ARG A 114 1.91 -48.90 -11.64
CA ARG A 114 1.04 -48.55 -10.51
C ARG A 114 1.86 -48.04 -9.33
N VAL A 115 1.43 -46.95 -8.72
CA VAL A 115 2.01 -46.36 -7.51
C VAL A 115 0.95 -46.25 -6.43
N PRO A 116 1.33 -46.27 -5.15
CA PRO A 116 0.39 -46.01 -4.07
C PRO A 116 -0.31 -44.66 -4.26
N GLY A 117 -1.60 -44.60 -3.99
CA GLY A 117 -2.39 -43.37 -4.17
C GLY A 117 -1.90 -42.20 -3.31
N GLU A 118 -1.32 -42.49 -2.16
CA GLU A 118 -0.73 -41.50 -1.27
C GLU A 118 0.42 -40.71 -1.93
N VAL A 119 1.26 -41.41 -2.71
CA VAL A 119 2.33 -40.74 -3.47
C VAL A 119 1.74 -39.79 -4.49
N VAL A 120 0.64 -40.18 -5.15
CA VAL A 120 -0.06 -39.32 -6.10
C VAL A 120 -0.71 -38.13 -5.38
N VAL A 121 -1.32 -38.36 -4.23
CA VAL A 121 -1.89 -37.27 -3.38
C VAL A 121 -0.81 -36.28 -2.97
N GLU A 122 0.36 -36.77 -2.52
CA GLU A 122 1.46 -35.91 -2.10
C GLU A 122 2.04 -35.09 -3.27
N VAL A 123 2.10 -35.69 -4.46
CA VAL A 123 2.48 -34.95 -5.68
C VAL A 123 1.42 -33.87 -6.01
N MET A 124 0.12 -34.23 -5.93
CA MET A 124 -0.97 -33.30 -6.22
C MET A 124 -1.03 -32.12 -5.23
N ARG A 125 -0.69 -32.32 -3.96
CA ARG A 125 -0.61 -31.25 -2.95
C ARG A 125 0.37 -30.13 -3.34
N ARG A 126 1.38 -30.46 -4.15
CA ARG A 126 2.40 -29.50 -4.65
C ARG A 126 1.97 -28.80 -5.94
N LEU A 127 0.87 -29.21 -6.54
CA LEU A 127 0.34 -28.59 -7.75
C LEU A 127 -0.52 -27.37 -7.42
N ALA A 128 -0.54 -26.41 -8.36
CA ALA A 128 -1.53 -25.34 -8.31
C ALA A 128 -2.96 -25.93 -8.46
N PRO A 129 -4.01 -25.26 -7.95
CA PRO A 129 -5.39 -25.72 -8.01
C PRO A 129 -5.86 -26.18 -9.41
N ARG A 130 -5.44 -25.48 -10.46
CA ARG A 130 -5.71 -25.88 -11.86
C ARG A 130 -5.05 -27.20 -12.23
N GLY A 131 -3.86 -27.46 -11.73
CA GLY A 131 -3.13 -28.71 -11.94
C GLY A 131 -3.84 -29.90 -11.29
N VAL A 132 -4.32 -29.74 -10.05
CA VAL A 132 -5.11 -30.75 -9.34
C VAL A 132 -6.41 -31.05 -10.09
N ALA A 133 -7.11 -30.00 -10.57
CA ALA A 133 -8.33 -30.17 -11.36
C ALA A 133 -8.07 -30.90 -12.70
N ALA A 134 -7.00 -30.56 -13.41
CA ALA A 134 -6.59 -31.26 -14.64
C ALA A 134 -6.22 -32.73 -14.38
N SER A 135 -5.51 -32.99 -13.29
CA SER A 135 -5.13 -34.36 -12.88
C SER A 135 -6.35 -35.26 -12.62
N ALA A 136 -7.45 -34.69 -12.12
CA ALA A 136 -8.70 -35.42 -11.88
C ALA A 136 -9.35 -35.98 -13.17
N ALA A 137 -8.97 -35.45 -14.34
CA ALA A 137 -9.47 -35.93 -15.63
C ALA A 137 -8.72 -37.14 -16.18
N VAL A 138 -7.53 -37.48 -15.64
CA VAL A 138 -6.64 -38.53 -16.16
C VAL A 138 -7.24 -39.92 -16.00
N SER A 139 -7.68 -40.27 -14.80
CA SER A 139 -8.31 -41.60 -14.53
C SER A 139 -9.20 -41.54 -13.29
N ARG A 140 -9.91 -42.63 -13.00
CA ARG A 140 -10.73 -42.77 -11.78
C ARG A 140 -9.87 -42.68 -10.51
N GLY A 141 -8.71 -43.32 -10.48
CA GLY A 141 -7.77 -43.27 -9.35
C GLY A 141 -7.23 -41.85 -9.12
N TRP A 142 -6.81 -41.15 -10.17
CA TRP A 142 -6.36 -39.77 -10.07
C TRP A 142 -7.47 -38.83 -9.57
N ARG A 143 -8.71 -39.05 -10.01
CA ARG A 143 -9.88 -38.30 -9.53
C ARG A 143 -10.12 -38.52 -8.05
N GLU A 144 -9.94 -39.73 -7.54
CA GLU A 144 -10.06 -39.99 -6.11
C GLU A 144 -8.94 -39.32 -5.30
N CYS A 145 -7.71 -39.40 -5.77
CA CYS A 145 -6.59 -38.67 -5.17
C CYS A 145 -6.87 -37.17 -5.14
N ALA A 146 -7.36 -36.57 -6.23
CA ALA A 146 -7.72 -35.15 -6.28
C ALA A 146 -8.85 -34.81 -5.30
N ARG A 147 -9.86 -35.70 -5.12
CA ARG A 147 -10.92 -35.46 -4.11
C ARG A 147 -10.36 -35.44 -2.70
N ARG A 148 -9.40 -36.28 -2.36
CA ARG A 148 -8.73 -36.30 -1.06
C ARG A 148 -7.96 -34.99 -0.83
N VAL A 149 -7.20 -34.54 -1.84
CA VAL A 149 -6.49 -33.23 -1.78
C VAL A 149 -7.47 -32.11 -1.52
N TRP A 150 -8.62 -32.06 -2.22
CA TRP A 150 -9.61 -31.02 -2.02
C TRP A 150 -10.30 -31.09 -0.65
N ARG A 151 -10.64 -32.31 -0.18
CA ARG A 151 -11.27 -32.46 1.14
C ARG A 151 -10.39 -32.02 2.30
N ALA A 152 -9.09 -32.27 2.19
CA ALA A 152 -8.10 -31.91 3.20
C ALA A 152 -7.52 -30.50 3.02
N ALA A 153 -7.94 -29.73 2.01
CA ALA A 153 -7.42 -28.40 1.74
C ALA A 153 -7.93 -27.37 2.75
N GLU A 154 -7.05 -26.85 3.60
CA GLU A 154 -7.37 -25.78 4.56
C GLU A 154 -7.19 -24.39 3.95
N GLU A 155 -6.30 -24.22 2.98
CA GLU A 155 -6.03 -22.96 2.31
C GLU A 155 -6.12 -23.10 0.79
N ILE A 156 -6.84 -22.18 0.16
CA ILE A 156 -6.93 -22.09 -1.30
C ILE A 156 -6.66 -20.67 -1.75
N ARG A 157 -5.73 -20.52 -2.69
CA ARG A 157 -5.45 -19.26 -3.40
C ARG A 157 -5.81 -19.44 -4.86
N LEU A 158 -6.75 -18.62 -5.36
CA LEU A 158 -7.28 -18.75 -6.71
C LEU A 158 -7.32 -17.40 -7.41
N ARG A 159 -7.05 -17.43 -8.71
CA ARG A 159 -7.47 -16.39 -9.64
C ARG A 159 -8.68 -16.89 -10.41
N ALA A 160 -9.82 -16.23 -10.28
CA ALA A 160 -11.11 -16.66 -10.81
C ALA A 160 -11.70 -15.64 -11.79
N ALA A 161 -12.14 -16.15 -12.95
CA ALA A 161 -12.82 -15.33 -13.96
C ALA A 161 -14.33 -15.15 -13.67
N GLY A 162 -14.83 -15.65 -12.52
CA GLY A 162 -16.23 -15.53 -12.13
C GLY A 162 -16.66 -16.48 -11.02
N VAL A 163 -17.93 -16.40 -10.62
CA VAL A 163 -18.51 -17.18 -9.50
C VAL A 163 -18.69 -18.66 -9.82
N ARG A 164 -18.98 -19.01 -11.09
CA ARG A 164 -19.27 -20.41 -11.49
C ARG A 164 -18.15 -21.41 -11.16
N PRO A 165 -16.86 -21.12 -11.45
CA PRO A 165 -15.76 -22.01 -11.06
C PRO A 165 -15.67 -22.21 -9.54
N LEU A 166 -15.96 -21.16 -8.77
CA LEU A 166 -15.96 -21.23 -7.29
C LEU A 166 -17.08 -22.14 -6.79
N GLY A 167 -18.31 -21.99 -7.29
CA GLY A 167 -19.44 -22.84 -6.94
C GLY A 167 -19.23 -24.33 -7.25
N ALA A 168 -18.39 -24.67 -8.22
CA ALA A 168 -18.02 -26.04 -8.52
C ALA A 168 -16.89 -26.60 -7.62
N LEU A 169 -15.99 -25.73 -7.13
CA LEU A 169 -14.81 -26.12 -6.37
C LEU A 169 -15.06 -26.10 -4.85
N LEU A 170 -15.59 -25.02 -4.30
CA LEU A 170 -15.70 -24.81 -2.86
C LEU A 170 -16.47 -25.92 -2.11
N PRO A 171 -17.57 -26.50 -2.64
CA PRO A 171 -18.25 -27.61 -1.98
C PRO A 171 -17.40 -28.88 -1.82
N ARG A 172 -16.28 -28.98 -2.55
CA ARG A 172 -15.35 -30.10 -2.46
C ARG A 172 -14.31 -29.93 -1.34
N CYS A 173 -14.28 -28.77 -0.70
CA CYS A 173 -13.25 -28.35 0.27
C CYS A 173 -13.89 -28.05 1.65
N PRO A 174 -14.46 -29.03 2.35
CA PRO A 174 -15.18 -28.81 3.62
C PRO A 174 -14.28 -28.35 4.76
N ALA A 175 -12.97 -28.66 4.71
CA ALA A 175 -11.99 -28.24 5.71
C ALA A 175 -11.45 -26.83 5.48
N LEU A 176 -11.93 -26.11 4.46
CA LEU A 176 -11.37 -24.82 4.06
C LEU A 176 -11.53 -23.77 5.15
N ALA A 177 -10.38 -23.32 5.68
CA ALA A 177 -10.28 -22.27 6.69
C ALA A 177 -9.81 -20.93 6.09
N ARG A 178 -8.96 -20.93 5.06
CA ARG A 178 -8.41 -19.71 4.44
C ARG A 178 -8.68 -19.69 2.93
N LEU A 179 -9.33 -18.63 2.46
CA LEU A 179 -9.67 -18.43 1.05
C LEU A 179 -9.13 -17.08 0.57
N VAL A 180 -8.20 -17.12 -0.39
CA VAL A 180 -7.66 -15.93 -1.07
C VAL A 180 -8.10 -15.97 -2.53
N LEU A 181 -8.85 -14.96 -2.95
CA LEU A 181 -9.41 -14.84 -4.29
C LEU A 181 -8.88 -13.59 -4.99
N HIS A 182 -8.42 -13.76 -6.22
CA HIS A 182 -8.21 -12.65 -7.14
C HIS A 182 -9.24 -12.74 -8.25
N MET A 183 -10.15 -11.76 -8.30
CA MET A 183 -11.29 -11.77 -9.22
C MET A 183 -10.98 -10.97 -10.48
N ASP A 184 -11.14 -11.59 -11.65
CA ASP A 184 -10.98 -10.95 -12.96
C ASP A 184 -12.32 -10.41 -13.52
N SER A 185 -13.43 -10.69 -12.85
CA SER A 185 -14.79 -10.25 -13.21
C SER A 185 -15.53 -9.67 -12.02
N ASP A 186 -16.64 -9.02 -12.31
CA ASP A 186 -17.51 -8.43 -11.30
C ASP A 186 -17.94 -9.46 -10.24
N VAL A 187 -18.05 -8.98 -9.01
CA VAL A 187 -18.44 -9.73 -7.83
C VAL A 187 -19.73 -9.16 -7.30
N ASP A 188 -20.63 -10.03 -6.85
CA ASP A 188 -21.93 -9.70 -6.29
C ASP A 188 -22.29 -10.57 -5.08
N ALA A 189 -23.51 -10.40 -4.56
CA ALA A 189 -24.06 -11.17 -3.46
C ALA A 189 -24.00 -12.69 -3.66
N THR A 190 -24.11 -13.15 -4.91
CA THR A 190 -24.14 -14.60 -5.18
C THR A 190 -22.82 -15.27 -4.84
N MET A 191 -21.70 -14.52 -4.96
CA MET A 191 -20.40 -15.03 -4.56
C MET A 191 -20.28 -15.17 -3.04
N LEU A 192 -20.68 -14.15 -2.25
CA LEU A 192 -20.67 -14.26 -0.79
C LEU A 192 -21.59 -15.38 -0.32
N ALA A 193 -22.78 -15.51 -0.90
CA ALA A 193 -23.70 -16.61 -0.59
C ALA A 193 -23.09 -17.99 -0.93
N CYS A 194 -22.42 -18.10 -2.07
CA CYS A 194 -21.71 -19.33 -2.45
C CYS A 194 -20.61 -19.69 -1.44
N ILE A 195 -19.79 -18.72 -1.03
CA ILE A 195 -18.73 -18.93 -0.01
C ILE A 195 -19.38 -19.24 1.36
N ALA A 196 -20.44 -18.53 1.72
CA ALA A 196 -21.15 -18.74 2.99
C ALA A 196 -21.67 -20.17 3.12
N PHE A 197 -22.29 -20.68 2.07
CA PHE A 197 -22.84 -22.02 2.04
C PHE A 197 -21.76 -23.10 1.98
N SER A 198 -20.72 -22.90 1.15
CA SER A 198 -19.73 -23.94 0.86
C SER A 198 -18.61 -24.08 1.89
N CYS A 199 -18.31 -23.01 2.66
CA CYS A 199 -17.16 -22.96 3.57
C CYS A 199 -17.62 -22.67 5.01
N PRO A 200 -18.17 -23.63 5.76
CA PRO A 200 -18.69 -23.40 7.11
C PRO A 200 -17.61 -23.02 8.12
N ASN A 201 -16.40 -23.52 7.97
CA ASN A 201 -15.27 -23.34 8.89
C ASN A 201 -14.34 -22.18 8.49
N LEU A 202 -14.79 -21.28 7.60
CA LEU A 202 -13.97 -20.20 7.08
C LEU A 202 -13.51 -19.26 8.19
N GLN A 203 -12.19 -19.10 8.33
CA GLN A 203 -11.52 -18.21 9.28
C GLN A 203 -10.96 -16.97 8.62
N SER A 204 -10.52 -17.07 7.37
CA SER A 204 -9.92 -15.95 6.63
C SER A 204 -10.47 -15.88 5.21
N LEU A 205 -10.96 -14.70 4.83
CA LEU A 205 -11.38 -14.36 3.48
C LEU A 205 -10.64 -13.13 3.00
N ASP A 206 -9.94 -13.27 1.88
CA ASP A 206 -9.25 -12.18 1.19
C ASP A 206 -9.70 -12.15 -0.27
N ILE A 207 -10.34 -11.06 -0.69
CA ILE A 207 -10.83 -10.88 -2.06
C ILE A 207 -10.19 -9.62 -2.63
N SER A 208 -9.34 -9.81 -3.63
CA SER A 208 -8.77 -8.73 -4.43
C SER A 208 -9.38 -8.70 -5.83
N MET A 209 -9.48 -7.50 -6.41
CA MET A 209 -10.13 -7.26 -7.69
C MET A 209 -9.13 -6.86 -8.76
N ALA A 210 -9.32 -7.33 -9.99
CA ALA A 210 -8.61 -6.78 -11.15
C ALA A 210 -9.11 -5.34 -11.44
N ASN A 211 -8.27 -4.51 -12.06
CA ASN A 211 -8.58 -3.08 -12.33
C ASN A 211 -9.88 -2.85 -13.13
N SER A 212 -10.33 -3.84 -13.91
CA SER A 212 -11.54 -3.78 -14.74
C SER A 212 -12.77 -4.39 -14.07
N ALA A 213 -12.62 -5.02 -12.92
CA ALA A 213 -13.69 -5.72 -12.22
C ALA A 213 -14.30 -4.84 -11.12
N VAL A 214 -15.60 -4.95 -10.92
CA VAL A 214 -16.37 -4.15 -9.97
C VAL A 214 -16.93 -5.04 -8.88
N ASN A 215 -16.75 -4.61 -7.63
CA ASN A 215 -17.37 -5.24 -6.49
C ASN A 215 -18.74 -4.58 -6.20
N ARG A 216 -19.83 -5.32 -6.43
CA ARG A 216 -21.21 -4.85 -6.28
C ARG A 216 -21.86 -5.31 -4.98
N MET A 217 -21.07 -5.79 -4.03
CA MET A 217 -21.59 -6.20 -2.71
C MET A 217 -22.13 -4.99 -1.96
N THR A 218 -23.28 -5.19 -1.32
CA THR A 218 -23.95 -4.18 -0.48
C THR A 218 -23.64 -4.39 1.00
N GLY A 219 -23.89 -3.36 1.83
CA GLY A 219 -23.71 -3.44 3.27
C GLY A 219 -24.55 -4.54 3.93
N ASP A 220 -25.80 -4.74 3.48
CA ASP A 220 -26.69 -5.80 3.99
C ASP A 220 -26.14 -7.20 3.75
N GLU A 221 -25.57 -7.43 2.58
CA GLU A 221 -24.97 -8.72 2.22
C GLU A 221 -23.73 -9.01 3.05
N LEU A 222 -22.91 -7.98 3.25
CA LEU A 222 -21.71 -8.08 4.09
C LEU A 222 -22.06 -8.37 5.55
N ILE A 223 -23.06 -7.68 6.11
CA ILE A 223 -23.55 -7.90 7.49
C ILE A 223 -24.02 -9.35 7.65
N ARG A 224 -24.85 -9.81 6.72
CA ARG A 224 -25.39 -11.18 6.72
C ARG A 224 -24.26 -12.21 6.68
N PHE A 225 -23.31 -12.02 5.77
CA PHE A 225 -22.14 -12.90 5.64
C PHE A 225 -21.33 -12.97 6.94
N VAL A 226 -20.98 -11.82 7.55
CA VAL A 226 -20.20 -11.77 8.78
C VAL A 226 -20.95 -12.40 9.95
N SER A 227 -22.27 -12.17 10.07
CA SER A 227 -23.10 -12.74 11.14
C SER A 227 -23.20 -14.26 11.07
N GLU A 228 -23.19 -14.84 9.86
CA GLU A 228 -23.25 -16.29 9.65
C GLU A 228 -21.89 -16.98 9.91
N LYS A 229 -20.78 -16.27 9.83
CA LYS A 229 -19.41 -16.82 9.93
C LYS A 229 -18.80 -16.67 11.32
N ARG A 230 -19.15 -17.58 12.23
CA ARG A 230 -18.70 -17.52 13.65
C ARG A 230 -17.19 -17.65 13.87
N PHE A 231 -16.47 -18.27 12.92
CA PHE A 231 -15.02 -18.50 13.00
C PHE A 231 -14.22 -17.46 12.20
N LEU A 232 -14.89 -16.54 11.50
CA LEU A 232 -14.21 -15.57 10.65
C LEU A 232 -13.41 -14.58 11.50
N SER A 233 -12.10 -14.66 11.40
CA SER A 233 -11.15 -13.80 12.12
C SER A 233 -10.54 -12.73 11.22
N VAL A 234 -10.38 -13.02 9.91
CA VAL A 234 -9.77 -12.11 8.93
C VAL A 234 -10.71 -11.90 7.76
N LEU A 235 -11.03 -10.64 7.48
CA LEU A 235 -11.83 -10.22 6.34
C LEU A 235 -11.14 -9.07 5.60
N LYS A 236 -10.70 -9.35 4.35
CA LYS A 236 -10.06 -8.37 3.48
C LYS A 236 -10.84 -8.30 2.17
N LEU A 237 -11.40 -7.13 1.85
CA LEU A 237 -12.20 -6.92 0.64
C LEU A 237 -11.73 -5.69 -0.10
N ASP A 238 -11.54 -5.83 -1.41
CA ASP A 238 -11.12 -4.76 -2.30
C ASP A 238 -12.31 -4.21 -3.12
N SER A 239 -12.19 -2.94 -3.55
CA SER A 239 -13.16 -2.25 -4.43
C SER A 239 -14.59 -2.19 -3.86
N CYS A 240 -14.73 -1.89 -2.57
CA CYS A 240 -15.99 -1.91 -1.82
C CYS A 240 -16.90 -0.68 -2.08
N GLY A 241 -16.93 -0.15 -3.32
CA GLY A 241 -17.65 1.09 -3.65
C GLY A 241 -19.16 1.02 -3.54
N SER A 242 -19.75 -0.17 -3.58
CA SER A 242 -21.21 -0.36 -3.55
C SER A 242 -21.79 -0.60 -2.15
N LEU A 243 -20.99 -0.59 -1.09
CA LEU A 243 -21.47 -0.93 0.26
C LEU A 243 -22.58 0.02 0.76
N GLY A 244 -22.48 1.33 0.48
CA GLY A 244 -23.45 2.35 0.89
C GLY A 244 -23.52 2.60 2.39
N PHE A 245 -23.35 1.59 3.23
CA PHE A 245 -23.20 1.69 4.68
C PHE A 245 -22.39 0.52 5.23
N LEU A 246 -21.87 0.68 6.43
CA LEU A 246 -21.09 -0.31 7.16
C LEU A 246 -21.67 -0.47 8.57
N ASN A 247 -22.15 -1.67 8.91
CA ASN A 247 -22.63 -2.00 10.25
C ASN A 247 -22.22 -3.43 10.59
N ILE A 248 -20.97 -3.60 11.03
CA ILE A 248 -20.37 -4.91 11.33
C ILE A 248 -20.33 -5.14 12.83
N SER A 249 -20.88 -6.27 13.27
CA SER A 249 -20.77 -6.74 14.64
C SER A 249 -20.28 -8.18 14.65
N SER A 250 -19.10 -8.43 15.25
CA SER A 250 -18.49 -9.76 15.32
C SER A 250 -17.55 -9.87 16.51
N SER A 251 -17.70 -10.95 17.26
CA SER A 251 -16.78 -11.29 18.37
C SER A 251 -15.54 -12.08 17.92
N SER A 252 -15.56 -12.64 16.70
CA SER A 252 -14.44 -13.44 16.17
C SER A 252 -13.48 -12.62 15.31
N LEU A 253 -13.93 -11.48 14.75
CA LEU A 253 -13.14 -10.72 13.80
C LEU A 253 -11.98 -10.00 14.50
N SER A 254 -10.76 -10.28 14.04
CA SER A 254 -9.51 -9.67 14.50
C SER A 254 -8.89 -8.70 13.48
N THR A 255 -9.17 -8.92 12.20
CA THR A 255 -8.65 -8.09 11.09
C THR A 255 -9.79 -7.76 10.13
N LEU A 256 -9.99 -6.47 9.85
CA LEU A 256 -10.95 -5.95 8.87
C LEU A 256 -10.27 -4.95 7.94
N TRP A 257 -10.18 -5.30 6.65
CA TRP A 257 -9.64 -4.42 5.62
C TRP A 257 -10.68 -4.23 4.52
N LEU A 258 -11.06 -2.98 4.28
CA LEU A 258 -11.99 -2.59 3.22
C LEU A 258 -11.35 -1.48 2.40
N SER A 259 -11.10 -1.73 1.13
CA SER A 259 -10.53 -0.71 0.23
C SER A 259 -11.53 -0.30 -0.87
N GLY A 260 -11.30 0.87 -1.46
CA GLY A 260 -12.17 1.41 -2.48
C GLY A 260 -13.57 1.77 -1.99
N LEU A 261 -13.70 2.17 -0.72
CA LEU A 261 -14.97 2.57 -0.12
C LEU A 261 -15.45 3.90 -0.72
N CYS A 262 -16.69 3.95 -1.19
CA CYS A 262 -17.37 5.20 -1.48
C CYS A 262 -18.04 5.76 -0.21
N SER A 263 -18.80 6.86 -0.36
CA SER A 263 -19.53 7.48 0.74
C SER A 263 -20.38 6.48 1.52
N LEU A 264 -20.20 6.44 2.84
CA LEU A 264 -20.98 5.61 3.75
C LEU A 264 -21.99 6.48 4.51
N THR A 265 -23.27 6.18 4.36
CA THR A 265 -24.35 6.87 5.11
C THR A 265 -24.29 6.59 6.60
N LYS A 266 -23.72 5.45 6.99
CA LYS A 266 -23.52 5.04 8.37
C LYS A 266 -22.29 4.12 8.44
N ALA A 267 -21.41 4.34 9.42
CA ALA A 267 -20.27 3.48 9.68
C ALA A 267 -20.24 3.09 11.17
N VAL A 268 -20.57 1.83 11.46
CA VAL A 268 -20.54 1.26 12.81
C VAL A 268 -19.75 -0.06 12.77
N ILE A 269 -18.72 -0.17 13.58
CA ILE A 269 -17.90 -1.37 13.71
C ILE A 269 -17.91 -1.75 15.18
N ASN A 270 -18.53 -2.87 15.53
CA ASN A 270 -18.61 -3.40 16.88
C ASN A 270 -17.93 -4.77 16.95
N CYS A 271 -16.61 -4.74 17.04
CA CYS A 271 -15.76 -5.93 17.02
C CYS A 271 -14.76 -5.87 18.18
N PRO A 272 -15.12 -6.36 19.37
CA PRO A 272 -14.29 -6.20 20.58
C PRO A 272 -12.91 -6.85 20.48
N ASN A 273 -12.75 -7.88 19.63
CA ASN A 273 -11.47 -8.54 19.40
C ASN A 273 -10.71 -8.02 18.19
N LEU A 274 -11.15 -6.91 17.60
CA LEU A 274 -10.48 -6.32 16.44
C LEU A 274 -9.13 -5.74 16.85
N ASN A 275 -8.07 -6.27 16.24
CA ASN A 275 -6.69 -5.79 16.41
C ASN A 275 -6.27 -4.85 15.29
N GLU A 276 -6.87 -5.02 14.11
CA GLU A 276 -6.44 -4.36 12.90
C GLU A 276 -7.63 -3.90 12.06
N LEU A 277 -7.68 -2.59 11.80
CA LEU A 277 -8.70 -1.95 10.98
C LEU A 277 -8.03 -1.12 9.88
N SER A 278 -8.41 -1.40 8.64
CA SER A 278 -7.99 -0.61 7.47
C SER A 278 -9.21 -0.23 6.65
N LEU A 279 -9.42 1.08 6.46
CA LEU A 279 -10.47 1.65 5.64
C LEU A 279 -9.85 2.61 4.63
N ASP A 280 -10.02 2.33 3.35
CA ASP A 280 -9.50 3.17 2.28
C ASP A 280 -10.64 3.75 1.44
N PHE A 281 -10.74 5.07 1.44
CA PHE A 281 -11.68 5.85 0.64
C PHE A 281 -10.93 6.48 -0.53
N PRO A 282 -11.26 6.13 -1.78
CA PRO A 282 -10.66 6.77 -2.93
C PRO A 282 -10.93 8.27 -2.94
N LYS A 283 -10.11 9.04 -3.65
CA LYS A 283 -10.24 10.50 -3.76
C LYS A 283 -11.54 10.89 -4.47
N GLN A 284 -12.64 10.94 -3.75
CA GLN A 284 -13.94 11.41 -4.26
C GLN A 284 -14.40 12.62 -3.45
N ASN A 285 -14.71 13.71 -4.13
CA ASN A 285 -15.22 14.93 -3.49
C ASN A 285 -16.63 14.78 -2.91
N SER A 286 -17.34 13.72 -3.26
CA SER A 286 -18.72 13.45 -2.83
C SER A 286 -18.84 12.55 -1.60
N ASP A 287 -17.72 12.22 -0.93
CA ASP A 287 -17.78 11.41 0.28
C ASP A 287 -18.39 12.20 1.45
N SER A 288 -19.49 11.70 1.99
CA SER A 288 -20.21 12.25 3.13
C SER A 288 -20.07 11.40 4.39
N THR A 289 -19.10 10.51 4.44
CA THR A 289 -18.85 9.62 5.58
C THR A 289 -18.51 10.42 6.84
N ASP A 290 -19.26 10.20 7.92
CA ASP A 290 -18.97 10.80 9.22
C ASP A 290 -17.81 10.06 9.91
N LEU A 291 -16.58 10.48 9.57
CA LEU A 291 -15.36 9.93 10.16
C LEU A 291 -15.21 10.33 11.64
N ILE A 292 -15.78 11.45 12.09
CA ILE A 292 -15.70 11.89 13.48
C ILE A 292 -16.47 10.91 14.36
N ALA A 293 -17.74 10.61 14.00
CA ALA A 293 -18.55 9.65 14.74
C ALA A 293 -17.94 8.24 14.73
N LEU A 294 -17.35 7.82 13.59
CA LEU A 294 -16.66 6.55 13.50
C LEU A 294 -15.48 6.50 14.50
N MET A 295 -14.58 7.49 14.45
CA MET A 295 -13.40 7.56 15.31
C MET A 295 -13.76 7.57 16.80
N ASP A 296 -14.77 8.35 17.20
CA ASP A 296 -15.25 8.42 18.58
C ASP A 296 -15.78 7.06 19.08
N SER A 297 -16.43 6.29 18.21
CA SER A 297 -16.99 5.00 18.58
C SER A 297 -15.96 3.90 18.76
N LEU A 298 -14.80 3.97 18.07
CA LEU A 298 -13.81 2.86 18.04
C LEU A 298 -13.31 2.44 19.41
N GLY A 299 -13.09 3.38 20.35
CA GLY A 299 -12.62 3.06 21.68
C GLY A 299 -13.60 2.23 22.52
N ARG A 300 -14.91 2.41 22.26
CA ARG A 300 -15.98 1.66 22.95
C ARG A 300 -16.24 0.31 22.29
N THR A 301 -16.15 0.26 20.97
CA THR A 301 -16.59 -0.89 20.17
C THR A 301 -15.45 -1.81 19.74
N CYS A 302 -14.21 -1.31 19.70
CA CYS A 302 -13.01 -2.04 19.33
C CYS A 302 -11.84 -1.76 20.28
N PRO A 303 -11.95 -2.06 21.59
CA PRO A 303 -10.97 -1.66 22.62
C PRO A 303 -9.58 -2.30 22.46
N ASN A 304 -9.48 -3.42 21.74
CA ASN A 304 -8.24 -4.14 21.51
C ASN A 304 -7.48 -3.71 20.25
N LEU A 305 -7.91 -2.60 19.61
CA LEU A 305 -7.31 -2.13 18.37
C LEU A 305 -5.85 -1.73 18.55
N ARG A 306 -4.96 -2.32 17.76
CA ARG A 306 -3.52 -2.05 17.74
C ARG A 306 -3.06 -1.33 16.48
N ASN A 307 -3.70 -1.64 15.35
CA ASN A 307 -3.34 -1.11 14.04
C ASN A 307 -4.56 -0.44 13.42
N LEU A 308 -4.45 0.86 13.18
CA LEU A 308 -5.49 1.64 12.52
C LEU A 308 -4.92 2.32 11.27
N HIS A 309 -5.52 2.02 10.13
CA HIS A 309 -5.27 2.73 8.88
C HIS A 309 -6.56 3.30 8.33
N ILE A 310 -6.58 4.60 8.04
CA ILE A 310 -7.68 5.29 7.34
C ILE A 310 -7.08 6.20 6.29
N SER A 311 -7.50 6.02 5.04
CA SER A 311 -7.14 6.85 3.90
C SER A 311 -8.37 7.60 3.43
N SER A 312 -8.42 8.93 3.62
CA SER A 312 -9.52 9.78 3.15
C SER A 312 -9.10 11.24 3.05
N ILE A 313 -9.57 11.93 2.01
CA ILE A 313 -9.39 13.38 1.85
C ILE A 313 -10.22 14.21 2.85
N HIS A 314 -11.18 13.59 3.53
CA HIS A 314 -12.06 14.23 4.51
C HIS A 314 -11.55 14.12 5.96
N LEU A 315 -10.40 13.48 6.16
CA LEU A 315 -9.75 13.46 7.47
C LEU A 315 -9.40 14.88 7.92
N CYS A 316 -9.76 15.21 9.15
CA CYS A 316 -9.57 16.54 9.76
C CYS A 316 -9.09 16.43 11.21
N ASN A 317 -8.73 17.55 11.81
CA ASN A 317 -8.28 17.60 13.21
C ASN A 317 -9.33 17.06 14.18
N GLU A 318 -10.62 17.33 13.95
CA GLU A 318 -11.74 16.92 14.78
C GLU A 318 -11.86 15.39 14.84
N ALA A 319 -11.67 14.71 13.71
CA ALA A 319 -11.65 13.24 13.67
C ALA A 319 -10.48 12.68 14.50
N VAL A 320 -9.30 13.32 14.44
CA VAL A 320 -8.15 12.91 15.25
C VAL A 320 -8.37 13.20 16.73
N PHE A 321 -9.05 14.31 17.09
CA PHE A 321 -9.41 14.61 18.48
C PHE A 321 -10.40 13.58 19.04
N ALA A 322 -11.40 13.18 18.24
CA ALA A 322 -12.33 12.12 18.58
C ALA A 322 -11.59 10.79 18.82
N LEU A 323 -10.66 10.42 17.94
CA LEU A 323 -9.81 9.25 18.12
C LEU A 323 -8.94 9.35 19.38
N GLY A 324 -8.36 10.52 19.66
CA GLY A 324 -7.56 10.76 20.87
C GLY A 324 -8.35 10.57 22.16
N SER A 325 -9.65 10.91 22.16
CA SER A 325 -10.57 10.70 23.31
C SER A 325 -11.09 9.26 23.39
N ALA A 326 -10.96 8.46 22.35
CA ALA A 326 -11.43 7.08 22.29
C ALA A 326 -10.65 6.09 23.19
N ASN A 327 -9.55 6.53 23.85
CA ASN A 327 -8.77 5.78 24.85
C ASN A 327 -8.19 4.43 24.35
N LEU A 328 -7.77 4.36 23.09
CA LEU A 328 -7.14 3.19 22.49
C LEU A 328 -5.66 3.08 22.89
N ARG A 329 -5.39 2.76 24.17
CA ARG A 329 -4.04 2.74 24.75
C ARG A 329 -3.09 1.71 24.13
N GLY A 330 -3.65 0.67 23.50
CA GLY A 330 -2.89 -0.40 22.86
C GLY A 330 -2.45 -0.09 21.44
N LEU A 331 -2.75 1.11 20.91
CA LEU A 331 -2.44 1.45 19.52
C LEU A 331 -0.93 1.53 19.29
N CYS A 332 -0.42 0.69 18.38
CA CYS A 332 0.98 0.60 17.97
C CYS A 332 1.22 1.21 16.58
N MET A 333 0.22 1.13 15.71
CA MET A 333 0.32 1.66 14.35
C MET A 333 -0.86 2.58 14.07
N LEU A 334 -0.56 3.82 13.69
CA LEU A 334 -1.54 4.81 13.26
C LEU A 334 -1.17 5.35 11.89
N SER A 335 -2.07 5.18 10.93
CA SER A 335 -1.92 5.70 9.57
C SER A 335 -3.17 6.46 9.16
N LEU A 336 -3.03 7.78 8.96
CA LEU A 336 -4.08 8.71 8.57
C LEU A 336 -3.65 9.42 7.29
N VAL A 337 -4.00 8.83 6.15
CA VAL A 337 -3.47 9.22 4.85
C VAL A 337 -4.43 10.15 4.10
N LEU A 338 -3.89 11.09 3.32
CA LEU A 338 -4.61 12.09 2.50
C LEU A 338 -5.37 13.15 3.31
N GLY A 339 -5.17 13.24 4.61
CA GLY A 339 -5.82 14.22 5.48
C GLY A 339 -5.23 15.62 5.36
N SER A 340 -5.48 16.33 4.26
CA SER A 340 -4.95 17.70 4.04
C SER A 340 -5.38 18.71 5.12
N LYS A 341 -6.45 18.40 5.88
CA LYS A 341 -6.92 19.21 7.02
C LYS A 341 -6.31 18.79 8.36
N ILE A 342 -5.45 17.77 8.39
CA ILE A 342 -4.69 17.37 9.57
C ILE A 342 -3.49 18.32 9.70
N THR A 343 -3.39 18.99 10.85
CA THR A 343 -2.35 19.97 11.17
C THR A 343 -1.58 19.58 12.44
N ASP A 344 -0.65 20.43 12.87
CA ASP A 344 0.10 20.25 14.13
C ASP A 344 -0.80 20.11 15.37
N ALA A 345 -2.02 20.64 15.33
CA ALA A 345 -3.01 20.49 16.39
C ALA A 345 -3.44 19.02 16.56
N ALA A 346 -3.64 18.30 15.46
CA ALA A 346 -3.90 16.87 15.49
C ALA A 346 -2.70 16.09 16.04
N VAL A 347 -1.48 16.45 15.63
CA VAL A 347 -0.25 15.84 16.17
C VAL A 347 -0.18 16.02 17.68
N ALA A 348 -0.49 17.22 18.20
CA ALA A 348 -0.53 17.46 19.64
C ALA A 348 -1.54 16.56 20.38
N SER A 349 -2.65 16.19 19.74
CA SER A 349 -3.60 15.20 20.28
C SER A 349 -3.01 13.78 20.27
N ILE A 350 -2.42 13.37 19.14
CA ILE A 350 -1.81 12.03 18.98
C ILE A 350 -0.73 11.81 20.06
N VAL A 351 0.19 12.76 20.24
CA VAL A 351 1.30 12.60 21.19
C VAL A 351 0.85 12.58 22.66
N ARG A 352 -0.31 13.16 22.96
CA ARG A 352 -0.91 13.09 24.30
C ARG A 352 -1.64 11.77 24.57
N SER A 353 -2.25 11.21 23.53
CA SER A 353 -3.14 10.05 23.67
C SER A 353 -2.41 8.72 23.54
N TYR A 354 -1.31 8.68 22.80
CA TYR A 354 -0.62 7.43 22.44
C TYR A 354 0.86 7.50 22.82
N ALA A 355 1.32 6.57 23.67
CA ALA A 355 2.71 6.54 24.12
C ALA A 355 3.58 5.49 23.38
N SER A 356 2.96 4.53 22.71
CA SER A 356 3.62 3.31 22.22
C SER A 356 3.59 3.16 20.70
N LEU A 357 3.46 4.26 19.96
CA LEU A 357 3.43 4.17 18.50
C LEU A 357 4.79 3.75 17.93
N GLU A 358 4.75 2.68 17.15
CA GLU A 358 5.88 2.15 16.38
C GLU A 358 5.85 2.61 14.92
N LEU A 359 4.65 2.81 14.36
CA LEU A 359 4.42 3.37 13.05
C LEU A 359 3.49 4.57 13.14
N LEU A 360 3.90 5.68 12.52
CA LEU A 360 3.06 6.84 12.29
C LEU A 360 3.13 7.23 10.82
N ASP A 361 1.97 7.23 10.16
CA ASP A 361 1.81 7.68 8.78
C ASP A 361 0.81 8.83 8.74
N LEU A 362 1.30 10.01 8.39
CA LEU A 362 0.51 11.23 8.20
C LEU A 362 0.68 11.76 6.77
N SER A 363 0.90 10.86 5.82
CA SER A 363 1.11 11.23 4.41
C SER A 363 -0.06 12.02 3.84
N GLY A 364 0.24 13.15 3.20
CA GLY A 364 -0.77 14.06 2.63
C GLY A 364 -1.40 15.01 3.64
N SER A 365 -0.80 15.16 4.83
CA SER A 365 -1.24 16.12 5.85
C SER A 365 -0.57 17.49 5.71
N SER A 366 -1.12 18.48 6.41
CA SER A 366 -0.59 19.86 6.49
C SER A 366 0.24 20.10 7.76
N ILE A 367 0.90 19.07 8.27
CA ILE A 367 1.81 19.22 9.41
C ILE A 367 3.09 19.96 9.01
N THR A 368 3.67 20.67 9.97
CA THR A 368 4.91 21.44 9.79
C THR A 368 6.08 20.80 10.54
N ASP A 369 7.26 21.42 10.45
CA ASP A 369 8.43 21.04 11.25
C ASP A 369 8.16 21.08 12.76
N ASN A 370 7.22 21.91 13.23
CA ASN A 370 6.81 21.95 14.63
C ASN A 370 6.07 20.68 15.03
N GLY A 371 5.11 20.22 14.22
CA GLY A 371 4.43 18.94 14.41
C GLY A 371 5.42 17.78 14.40
N LEU A 372 6.34 17.78 13.46
CA LEU A 372 7.40 16.78 13.39
C LEU A 372 8.29 16.79 14.64
N GLY A 373 8.63 17.98 15.17
CA GLY A 373 9.36 18.10 16.43
C GLY A 373 8.60 17.53 17.64
N MET A 374 7.26 17.67 17.70
CA MET A 374 6.43 17.02 18.73
C MET A 374 6.46 15.50 18.61
N ILE A 375 6.37 14.94 17.41
CA ILE A 375 6.49 13.49 17.14
C ILE A 375 7.83 12.97 17.63
N CYS A 376 8.93 13.65 17.28
CA CYS A 376 10.28 13.24 17.67
C CYS A 376 10.47 13.20 19.19
N LYS A 377 9.94 14.19 19.91
CA LYS A 377 10.01 14.23 21.39
C LYS A 377 9.21 13.11 22.03
N ALA A 378 7.98 12.87 21.54
CA ALA A 378 7.07 11.92 22.15
C ALA A 378 7.48 10.46 21.89
N PHE A 379 7.91 10.16 20.68
CA PHE A 379 8.11 8.78 20.22
C PHE A 379 9.58 8.41 19.96
N SER A 380 10.54 9.12 20.54
CA SER A 380 11.97 8.86 20.37
C SER A 380 12.40 7.43 20.72
N ARG A 381 11.67 6.74 21.60
CA ARG A 381 11.97 5.39 22.08
C ARG A 381 11.10 4.30 21.48
N THR A 382 10.16 4.62 20.61
CA THR A 382 9.19 3.63 20.09
C THR A 382 9.09 3.65 18.58
N LEU A 383 9.19 4.84 17.95
CA LEU A 383 8.92 4.98 16.52
C LEU A 383 10.02 4.35 15.67
N THR A 384 9.62 3.37 14.88
CA THR A 384 10.49 2.67 13.93
C THR A 384 10.19 3.02 12.48
N ARG A 385 8.99 3.53 12.20
CA ARG A 385 8.52 3.88 10.85
C ARG A 385 7.77 5.20 10.88
N LEU A 386 8.20 6.13 10.02
CA LEU A 386 7.61 7.45 9.87
C LEU A 386 7.37 7.74 8.39
N LEU A 387 6.10 7.92 8.02
CA LEU A 387 5.70 8.22 6.67
C LEU A 387 5.06 9.61 6.62
N LEU A 388 5.64 10.47 5.80
CA LEU A 388 5.29 11.89 5.65
C LEU A 388 5.26 12.27 4.17
N ALA A 389 4.96 11.33 3.27
CA ALA A 389 4.88 11.63 1.86
C ALA A 389 3.77 12.67 1.59
N LEU A 390 3.97 13.57 0.63
CA LEU A 390 3.02 14.64 0.29
C LEU A 390 2.74 15.66 1.42
N CYS A 391 3.59 15.76 2.44
CA CYS A 391 3.49 16.77 3.50
C CYS A 391 4.28 18.00 3.11
N THR A 392 3.67 18.92 2.34
CA THR A 392 4.35 20.03 1.65
C THR A 392 4.89 21.13 2.55
N TYR A 393 4.52 21.16 3.83
CA TYR A 393 5.00 22.15 4.82
C TYR A 393 6.19 21.67 5.66
N ILE A 394 6.67 20.45 5.41
CA ILE A 394 7.89 19.92 6.03
C ILE A 394 9.11 20.37 5.22
N THR A 395 10.15 20.83 5.92
CA THR A 395 11.41 21.27 5.30
C THR A 395 12.53 20.24 5.47
N SER A 396 13.65 20.47 4.78
CA SER A 396 14.86 19.67 4.97
C SER A 396 15.39 19.74 6.42
N CYS A 397 15.17 20.87 7.12
CA CYS A 397 15.55 21.01 8.53
C CYS A 397 14.72 20.07 9.43
N GLY A 398 13.41 19.95 9.18
CA GLY A 398 12.54 19.04 9.90
C GLY A 398 12.96 17.58 9.70
N ILE A 399 13.24 17.18 8.46
CA ILE A 399 13.68 15.81 8.14
C ILE A 399 15.03 15.50 8.81
N GLN A 400 15.98 16.42 8.76
CA GLN A 400 17.28 16.26 9.42
C GLN A 400 17.13 16.14 10.94
N ALA A 401 16.27 16.97 11.55
CA ALA A 401 15.99 16.90 12.99
C ALA A 401 15.33 15.56 13.37
N ALA A 402 14.39 15.06 12.55
CA ALA A 402 13.72 13.80 12.79
C ALA A 402 14.70 12.61 12.73
N THR A 403 15.56 12.57 11.73
CA THR A 403 16.57 11.51 11.63
C THR A 403 17.60 11.55 12.77
N ALA A 404 17.88 12.73 13.33
CA ALA A 404 18.78 12.86 14.47
C ALA A 404 18.12 12.47 15.82
N GLN A 405 16.80 12.67 15.97
CA GLN A 405 16.09 12.50 17.24
C GLN A 405 15.35 11.16 17.39
N LEU A 406 15.21 10.38 16.30
CA LEU A 406 14.51 9.09 16.28
C LEU A 406 15.50 7.93 16.06
N PRO A 407 16.26 7.51 17.06
CA PRO A 407 17.35 6.55 16.90
C PRO A 407 16.90 5.14 16.48
N LEU A 408 15.64 4.78 16.70
CA LEU A 408 15.07 3.48 16.33
C LEU A 408 14.49 3.45 14.92
N LEU A 409 14.53 4.57 14.18
CA LEU A 409 13.89 4.69 12.88
C LEU A 409 14.53 3.73 11.88
N ARG A 410 13.70 2.89 11.26
CA ARG A 410 14.09 1.93 10.22
C ARG A 410 13.57 2.31 8.84
N LEU A 411 12.42 2.95 8.76
CA LEU A 411 11.79 3.39 7.53
C LEU A 411 11.36 4.84 7.63
N MET A 412 11.77 5.65 6.66
CA MET A 412 11.31 7.02 6.48
C MET A 412 10.88 7.25 5.03
N ASP A 413 9.68 7.78 4.84
CA ASP A 413 9.16 8.19 3.54
C ASP A 413 8.75 9.66 3.57
N CYS A 414 9.45 10.48 2.82
CA CYS A 414 9.19 11.91 2.65
C CYS A 414 8.94 12.27 1.18
N GLY A 415 8.44 11.33 0.38
CA GLY A 415 8.20 11.55 -1.04
C GLY A 415 7.29 12.74 -1.29
N LYS A 416 7.66 13.63 -2.24
CA LYS A 416 6.94 14.88 -2.56
C LYS A 416 6.67 15.82 -1.38
N SER A 417 7.38 15.71 -0.26
CA SER A 417 7.26 16.65 0.85
C SER A 417 8.07 17.91 0.59
N LEU A 418 9.26 17.78 0.06
CA LEU A 418 10.13 18.91 -0.27
C LEU A 418 9.83 19.40 -1.69
N CYS A 419 8.92 20.38 -1.81
CA CYS A 419 8.56 21.00 -3.10
C CYS A 419 9.14 22.40 -3.22
N ALA A 420 9.52 22.83 -4.44
CA ALA A 420 10.17 24.11 -4.71
C ALA A 420 9.27 25.33 -4.49
N ASN A 421 7.94 25.15 -4.43
CA ASN A 421 6.96 26.21 -4.18
C ASN A 421 5.93 25.78 -3.12
N PRO A 422 6.16 26.03 -1.82
CA PRO A 422 5.07 26.06 -0.86
C PRO A 422 4.24 27.31 -1.16
N GLN A 423 3.01 27.18 -1.64
CA GLN A 423 2.07 28.30 -1.70
C GLN A 423 1.78 28.77 -0.27
N PRO A 424 2.02 30.03 0.10
CA PRO A 424 1.65 30.53 1.41
C PRO A 424 0.16 30.91 1.40
N GLU A 425 -0.71 29.98 1.71
CA GLU A 425 -2.07 30.32 2.13
C GLU A 425 -2.03 30.69 3.60
N ALA A 426 -2.34 31.96 3.84
CA ALA A 426 -2.33 32.63 5.12
C ALA A 426 -3.27 31.97 6.14
N GLY A 427 -2.69 31.36 7.15
CA GLY A 427 -3.38 30.97 8.38
C GLY A 427 -2.72 31.64 9.58
N ARG A 428 -3.20 32.82 9.98
CA ARG A 428 -2.79 33.49 11.23
C ARG A 428 -3.12 32.56 12.41
N SER A 429 -2.08 32.08 13.05
CA SER A 429 -2.18 31.36 14.33
C SER A 429 -2.29 32.38 15.47
N TYR A 430 -3.44 32.38 16.13
CA TYR A 430 -3.58 32.88 17.49
C TYR A 430 -3.39 31.70 18.44
N PHE A 431 -2.22 31.54 18.99
CA PHE A 431 -2.04 30.83 20.25
C PHE A 431 -0.82 31.38 20.97
N GLY A 432 -1.13 31.98 22.12
CA GLY A 432 -0.18 32.54 23.04
C GLY A 432 0.70 31.50 23.71
N ASP A 433 1.87 31.90 23.93
CA ASP A 433 2.95 31.53 24.80
C ASP A 433 2.61 30.53 25.93
N LEU A 434 2.99 29.28 25.77
CA LEU A 434 3.20 28.32 26.87
C LEU A 434 4.07 27.14 26.38
N THR A 435 5.30 27.39 25.91
CA THR A 435 6.34 26.34 25.88
C THR A 435 7.72 27.00 25.81
N GLY A 436 8.49 26.82 26.86
CA GLY A 436 9.91 27.17 26.92
C GLY A 436 10.72 26.55 25.79
N GLY A 437 11.19 27.40 25.00
CA GLY A 437 12.30 27.47 24.09
C GLY A 437 13.04 26.23 23.62
N ILE A 438 12.78 25.84 22.36
CA ILE A 438 13.88 25.54 21.44
C ILE A 438 13.61 26.40 20.20
N ARG A 439 14.40 27.46 20.03
CA ARG A 439 14.37 28.30 18.82
C ARG A 439 14.95 27.47 17.67
N PHE A 440 14.09 26.83 16.91
CA PHE A 440 14.46 26.34 15.58
C PHE A 440 14.60 27.54 14.65
N CYS A 441 15.66 27.54 13.89
CA CYS A 441 16.17 28.53 12.95
C CYS A 441 15.09 29.37 12.21
N SER A 442 14.52 30.39 12.82
CA SER A 442 13.67 31.40 12.20
C SER A 442 14.43 32.68 11.88
N LYS A 443 15.67 32.57 11.43
CA LYS A 443 16.41 33.73 10.88
C LYS A 443 16.76 33.41 9.43
N LEU A 444 15.86 33.69 8.51
CA LEU A 444 16.12 34.16 7.14
C LEU A 444 14.80 34.32 6.37
N ALA A 445 13.97 35.24 6.83
CA ALA A 445 12.85 35.73 6.02
C ALA A 445 12.93 37.27 5.95
N THR A 446 13.94 37.78 5.26
CA THR A 446 13.93 39.11 4.69
C THR A 446 14.82 39.10 3.46
N GLN A 447 14.19 39.22 2.36
CA GLN A 447 14.50 39.89 1.11
C GLN A 447 14.24 39.06 -0.14
N LYS A 448 13.26 39.56 -0.89
CA LYS A 448 12.99 39.49 -2.31
C LYS A 448 14.18 39.01 -3.16
N GLU A 449 13.99 37.82 -3.74
CA GLU A 449 14.28 37.52 -5.14
C GLU A 449 13.74 36.14 -5.40
N GLN A 450 13.00 35.94 -6.50
CA GLN A 450 12.36 34.65 -6.90
C GLN A 450 13.44 33.65 -7.35
N HIS A 451 14.28 33.21 -6.42
CA HIS A 451 15.09 32.02 -6.63
C HIS A 451 14.35 30.80 -6.08
N PRO A 452 14.27 29.71 -6.82
CA PRO A 452 13.74 28.46 -6.30
C PRO A 452 14.49 28.12 -5.00
N ASN A 453 13.76 27.94 -3.90
CA ASN A 453 14.33 27.62 -2.58
C ASN A 453 14.92 26.20 -2.62
N TYR A 454 16.12 26.07 -3.18
CA TYR A 454 16.85 24.80 -3.18
C TYR A 454 17.29 24.46 -1.76
N GLN A 455 17.08 23.20 -1.40
CA GLN A 455 17.33 22.70 -0.05
C GLN A 455 18.40 21.61 -0.06
N LYS A 456 19.37 21.78 0.84
CA LYS A 456 20.36 20.74 1.13
C LYS A 456 19.82 19.80 2.18
N LEU A 457 19.84 18.49 1.92
CA LEU A 457 19.43 17.45 2.85
C LEU A 457 20.62 16.60 3.28
N ILE A 458 20.84 16.50 4.59
CA ILE A 458 21.88 15.69 5.19
C ILE A 458 21.23 14.65 6.11
N ILE A 459 21.38 13.38 5.80
CA ILE A 459 20.82 12.28 6.60
C ILE A 459 21.98 11.41 7.10
N LYS A 460 22.04 11.28 8.44
CA LYS A 460 22.98 10.39 9.12
C LYS A 460 22.19 9.54 10.10
N HIS A 461 22.15 8.23 9.88
CA HIS A 461 21.37 7.35 10.74
C HIS A 461 21.89 5.91 10.70
N THR A 462 22.10 5.30 11.86
CA THR A 462 22.68 3.95 11.96
C THR A 462 21.68 2.83 11.65
N ASN A 463 20.43 2.99 12.05
CA ASN A 463 19.42 1.94 11.98
C ASN A 463 18.45 2.05 10.79
N LEU A 464 18.53 3.14 10.00
CA LEU A 464 17.65 3.36 8.86
C LEU A 464 17.93 2.32 7.77
N LYS A 465 16.89 1.56 7.38
CA LYS A 465 16.95 0.53 6.36
C LYS A 465 16.33 0.97 5.03
N LYS A 466 15.28 1.78 5.10
CA LYS A 466 14.56 2.28 3.91
C LYS A 466 14.37 3.78 4.00
N LEU A 467 14.78 4.48 2.95
CA LEU A 467 14.60 5.94 2.79
C LEU A 467 13.96 6.23 1.44
N SER A 468 12.84 6.94 1.46
CA SER A 468 12.15 7.36 0.25
C SER A 468 12.00 8.87 0.20
N LEU A 469 12.56 9.47 -0.85
CA LEU A 469 12.54 10.90 -1.16
C LEU A 469 11.96 11.17 -2.55
N TRP A 470 11.18 10.25 -3.10
CA TRP A 470 10.65 10.34 -4.45
C TRP A 470 9.91 11.65 -4.72
N GLY A 471 10.16 12.26 -5.88
CA GLY A 471 9.50 13.51 -6.29
C GLY A 471 9.84 14.74 -5.46
N CYS A 472 10.89 14.71 -4.63
CA CYS A 472 11.36 15.87 -3.87
C CYS A 472 12.11 16.84 -4.78
N SER A 473 11.39 17.73 -5.47
CA SER A 473 11.94 18.68 -6.44
C SER A 473 12.72 19.85 -5.82
N ALA A 474 12.56 20.12 -4.51
CA ALA A 474 13.32 21.18 -3.85
C ALA A 474 14.73 20.76 -3.41
N ILE A 475 15.07 19.48 -3.46
CA ILE A 475 16.41 19.02 -3.06
C ILE A 475 17.39 19.24 -4.22
N ASP A 476 18.40 20.07 -4.02
CA ASP A 476 19.52 20.28 -4.94
C ASP A 476 20.80 19.58 -4.50
N ALA A 477 20.93 19.27 -3.19
CA ALA A 477 22.08 18.62 -2.60
C ALA A 477 21.64 17.54 -1.59
N LEU A 478 22.18 16.33 -1.71
CA LEU A 478 21.85 15.22 -0.84
C LEU A 478 23.12 14.53 -0.33
N TYR A 479 23.22 14.42 0.98
CA TYR A 479 24.23 13.62 1.65
C TYR A 479 23.56 12.56 2.52
N VAL A 480 23.82 11.28 2.25
CA VAL A 480 23.28 10.14 3.00
C VAL A 480 24.43 9.32 3.55
N ASN A 481 24.51 9.24 4.88
CA ASN A 481 25.46 8.36 5.58
C ASN A 481 24.66 7.46 6.54
N CYS A 482 24.20 6.34 6.00
CA CYS A 482 23.35 5.39 6.70
C CYS A 482 23.90 3.98 6.46
N PRO A 483 24.78 3.48 7.33
CA PRO A 483 25.42 2.16 7.13
C PRO A 483 24.43 1.00 7.07
N GLY A 484 23.25 1.14 7.72
CA GLY A 484 22.17 0.14 7.71
C GLY A 484 21.24 0.21 6.51
N LEU A 485 21.37 1.22 5.63
CA LEU A 485 20.42 1.47 4.55
C LEU A 485 20.53 0.38 3.46
N VAL A 486 19.37 -0.19 3.12
CA VAL A 486 19.20 -1.27 2.13
C VAL A 486 18.51 -0.76 0.87
N ASP A 487 17.53 0.12 1.03
CA ASP A 487 16.64 0.60 -0.04
C ASP A 487 16.59 2.14 -0.02
N LEU A 488 16.93 2.76 -1.16
CA LEU A 488 16.92 4.21 -1.36
C LEU A 488 16.08 4.57 -2.59
N ASN A 489 15.00 5.33 -2.38
CA ASN A 489 14.13 5.77 -3.47
C ASN A 489 14.30 7.28 -3.73
N LEU A 490 14.87 7.61 -4.88
CA LEU A 490 15.08 8.95 -5.41
C LEU A 490 14.31 9.20 -6.72
N ASN A 491 13.28 8.41 -7.02
CA ASN A 491 12.50 8.56 -8.25
C ASN A 491 12.02 10.00 -8.42
N SER A 492 12.16 10.56 -9.62
CA SER A 492 11.70 11.90 -9.96
C SER A 492 12.29 13.04 -9.10
N CYS A 493 13.49 12.88 -8.55
CA CYS A 493 14.26 13.96 -7.92
C CYS A 493 14.98 14.78 -9.01
N THR A 494 14.23 15.61 -9.74
CA THR A 494 14.70 16.27 -10.98
C THR A 494 15.75 17.35 -10.77
N ASN A 495 15.81 17.99 -9.60
CA ASN A 495 16.72 19.11 -9.33
C ASN A 495 17.96 18.72 -8.53
N LEU A 496 18.12 17.43 -8.23
CA LEU A 496 19.29 16.94 -7.50
C LEU A 496 20.53 16.94 -8.40
N HIS A 497 21.54 17.70 -8.01
CA HIS A 497 22.76 17.84 -8.79
C HIS A 497 23.71 16.67 -8.55
N PRO A 498 24.26 16.04 -9.62
CA PRO A 498 25.23 14.92 -9.52
C PRO A 498 26.47 15.25 -8.67
N GLU A 499 26.94 16.51 -8.75
CA GLU A 499 28.12 16.97 -8.01
C GLU A 499 27.86 17.26 -6.52
N ARG A 500 26.57 17.35 -6.15
CA ARG A 500 26.13 17.61 -4.77
C ARG A 500 25.49 16.39 -4.13
N LEU A 501 25.67 15.22 -4.74
CA LEU A 501 25.19 13.95 -4.22
C LEU A 501 26.36 13.18 -3.60
N LEU A 502 26.16 12.70 -2.37
CA LEU A 502 27.10 11.79 -1.72
C LEU A 502 26.33 10.70 -0.97
N ILE A 503 26.53 9.44 -1.38
CA ILE A 503 25.92 8.26 -0.79
C ILE A 503 27.03 7.42 -0.15
N GLN A 504 26.99 7.31 1.20
CA GLN A 504 27.89 6.49 2.00
C GLN A 504 27.09 5.43 2.77
N CYS A 505 26.62 4.43 2.03
CA CYS A 505 25.73 3.39 2.55
C CYS A 505 26.28 2.02 2.20
N LEU A 506 26.92 1.35 3.17
CA LEU A 506 27.66 0.10 2.95
C LEU A 506 26.78 -1.11 2.59
N ASN A 507 25.52 -1.12 3.06
CA ASN A 507 24.58 -2.24 2.88
C ASN A 507 23.51 -1.96 1.83
N LEU A 508 23.68 -0.94 0.99
CA LEU A 508 22.72 -0.55 -0.02
C LEU A 508 22.56 -1.65 -1.08
N LYS A 509 21.32 -2.11 -1.31
CA LYS A 509 20.99 -3.16 -2.28
C LYS A 509 20.17 -2.63 -3.44
N ASP A 510 19.24 -1.74 -3.15
CA ASP A 510 18.28 -1.24 -4.13
C ASP A 510 18.30 0.29 -4.15
N VAL A 511 18.46 0.87 -5.33
CA VAL A 511 18.34 2.32 -5.55
C VAL A 511 17.40 2.57 -6.71
N HIS A 512 16.32 3.31 -6.44
CA HIS A 512 15.29 3.66 -7.42
C HIS A 512 15.52 5.09 -7.90
N VAL A 513 15.70 5.28 -9.21
CA VAL A 513 16.05 6.58 -9.85
C VAL A 513 15.25 6.84 -11.13
N SER A 514 14.08 6.24 -11.25
CA SER A 514 13.18 6.44 -12.37
C SER A 514 12.77 7.92 -12.49
N GLY A 515 12.78 8.46 -13.72
CA GLY A 515 12.45 9.87 -13.95
C GLY A 515 13.49 10.88 -13.49
N CYS A 516 14.72 10.45 -13.18
CA CYS A 516 15.86 11.31 -12.94
C CYS A 516 16.66 11.58 -14.22
N HIS A 517 17.51 12.62 -14.23
CA HIS A 517 18.41 12.91 -15.34
C HIS A 517 19.53 11.87 -15.46
N ASP A 518 19.95 11.53 -16.69
CA ASP A 518 21.00 10.53 -16.96
C ASP A 518 22.31 10.80 -16.23
N MET A 519 22.69 12.08 -16.10
CA MET A 519 23.89 12.48 -15.36
C MET A 519 23.83 12.10 -13.88
N LEU A 520 22.65 12.24 -13.26
CA LEU A 520 22.43 11.83 -11.87
C LEU A 520 22.47 10.30 -11.74
N ILE A 521 21.85 9.60 -12.68
CA ILE A 521 21.88 8.13 -12.74
C ILE A 521 23.31 7.62 -12.86
N GLY A 522 24.11 8.26 -13.73
CA GLY A 522 25.54 7.96 -13.88
C GLY A 522 26.34 8.20 -12.60
N ALA A 523 26.11 9.31 -11.91
CA ALA A 523 26.77 9.64 -10.64
C ALA A 523 26.43 8.64 -9.53
N ILE A 524 25.15 8.22 -9.43
CA ILE A 524 24.70 7.21 -8.47
C ILE A 524 25.35 5.86 -8.77
N ARG A 525 25.33 5.41 -10.02
CA ARG A 525 25.99 4.16 -10.42
C ARG A 525 27.47 4.17 -10.06
N ASN A 526 28.16 5.29 -10.34
CA ASN A 526 29.56 5.42 -10.00
C ASN A 526 29.83 5.34 -8.50
N GLN A 527 28.96 5.86 -7.65
CA GLN A 527 29.12 5.83 -6.19
C GLN A 527 28.76 4.48 -5.57
N VAL A 528 27.79 3.77 -6.16
CA VAL A 528 27.23 2.54 -5.58
C VAL A 528 27.92 1.29 -6.14
N LEU A 529 28.33 1.30 -7.43
CA LEU A 529 28.91 0.14 -8.12
C LEU A 529 30.44 0.15 -8.15
N ASN A 530 31.08 1.29 -7.89
CA ASN A 530 32.54 1.36 -7.95
C ASN A 530 33.19 0.66 -6.75
N GLU A 531 33.96 -0.36 -7.05
CA GLU A 531 34.91 -1.04 -6.16
C GLU A 531 36.03 -0.13 -5.63
N PHE A 532 36.04 1.13 -6.05
CA PHE A 532 37.11 2.11 -5.75
C PHE A 532 37.11 2.69 -4.33
N ALA A 533 36.17 2.28 -3.47
CA ALA A 533 36.21 2.72 -2.08
C ALA A 533 37.28 2.03 -1.22
N ALA A 534 38.05 1.12 -1.77
CA ALA A 534 39.09 0.36 -1.04
C ALA A 534 40.53 0.72 -1.38
N ALA A 535 40.79 1.67 -2.27
CA ALA A 535 42.17 2.06 -2.62
C ALA A 535 42.30 3.58 -2.68
N GLU A 536 42.92 4.12 -1.66
CA GLU A 536 43.55 5.43 -1.47
C GLU A 536 42.79 6.52 -0.69
N PRO A 537 43.43 7.01 0.41
CA PRO A 537 42.96 8.17 1.17
C PRO A 537 43.45 9.48 0.54
N ARG A 538 43.28 9.64 -0.78
CA ARG A 538 43.59 10.91 -1.46
C ARG A 538 42.43 11.31 -2.35
N LEU A 539 41.46 11.98 -1.74
CA LEU A 539 40.47 12.76 -2.50
C LEU A 539 41.19 13.89 -3.24
N PRO A 540 41.19 13.93 -4.58
CA PRO A 540 41.63 15.11 -5.29
C PRO A 540 40.62 16.22 -5.04
N CYS A 541 41.00 17.24 -4.28
CA CYS A 541 40.26 18.48 -4.19
C CYS A 541 40.22 19.14 -5.57
N LYS A 542 39.24 18.88 -6.39
CA LYS A 542 38.98 19.67 -7.59
C LYS A 542 38.47 21.05 -7.15
N ARG A 543 39.18 22.09 -7.53
CA ARG A 543 38.72 23.47 -7.40
C ARG A 543 37.54 23.64 -8.31
N LEU A 544 36.40 24.08 -7.75
CA LEU A 544 35.33 24.61 -8.55
C LEU A 544 35.81 25.91 -9.23
N ALA A 545 35.45 26.10 -10.50
CA ALA A 545 35.92 27.19 -11.35
C ALA A 545 35.41 28.59 -10.92
N ASP A 546 34.54 28.68 -9.91
CA ASP A 546 33.87 29.92 -9.48
C ASP A 546 34.42 30.54 -8.21
N GLY A 547 35.54 30.07 -7.68
CA GLY A 547 36.21 30.72 -6.54
C GLY A 547 35.49 30.54 -5.19
N SER A 548 34.45 29.77 -5.09
CA SER A 548 33.73 29.53 -3.85
C SER A 548 34.53 28.66 -2.87
N LYS A 549 34.33 28.91 -1.57
CA LYS A 549 35.12 28.33 -0.47
C LYS A 549 35.05 26.80 -0.47
N ARG A 550 36.22 26.16 -0.29
CA ARG A 550 36.38 24.71 -0.09
C ARG A 550 35.39 24.19 0.93
N VAL A 551 34.57 23.22 0.55
CA VAL A 551 33.86 22.38 1.52
C VAL A 551 34.89 21.42 2.12
N GLN A 552 35.40 21.75 3.31
CA GLN A 552 36.21 20.82 4.08
C GLN A 552 35.31 19.70 4.59
N VAL A 553 35.62 18.47 4.23
CA VAL A 553 35.01 17.29 4.89
C VAL A 553 35.45 17.34 6.36
N PRO A 554 34.54 17.36 7.32
CA PRO A 554 34.90 17.42 8.74
C PRO A 554 35.82 16.26 9.14
N HIS A 555 36.87 16.54 9.92
CA HIS A 555 37.90 15.61 10.34
C HIS A 555 37.39 14.33 11.04
N PHE A 556 36.24 14.40 11.74
CA PHE A 556 35.61 13.27 12.39
C PHE A 556 35.06 12.19 11.42
N MET A 557 34.94 12.50 10.11
CA MET A 557 34.57 11.51 9.10
C MET A 557 35.74 10.66 8.66
N LEU A 558 36.97 11.08 8.90
CA LEU A 558 38.21 10.35 8.54
C LEU A 558 38.55 9.31 9.61
N GLU A 559 38.24 9.53 10.88
CA GLU A 559 38.56 8.62 11.98
C GLU A 559 37.71 7.34 11.98
N GLN A 560 36.44 7.42 11.56
CA GLN A 560 35.56 6.24 11.48
C GLN A 560 35.92 5.27 10.32
N GLN A 561 36.68 5.70 9.33
CA GLN A 561 37.16 4.80 8.26
C GLN A 561 38.30 3.88 8.71
N LEU A 562 39.12 4.31 9.66
CA LEU A 562 40.27 3.54 10.14
C LEU A 562 39.95 2.39 11.10
N GLU A 563 38.80 2.46 11.79
CA GLU A 563 38.38 1.40 12.71
C GLU A 563 37.65 0.23 12.02
N ASN A 564 37.06 0.45 10.84
CA ASN A 564 36.31 -0.57 10.11
C ASN A 564 37.17 -1.49 9.22
N GLU A 565 38.46 -1.20 9.01
CA GLU A 565 39.32 -2.03 8.17
C GLU A 565 39.83 -3.32 8.86
N LYS A 566 39.52 -3.53 10.14
CA LYS A 566 39.99 -4.71 10.91
C LYS A 566 39.02 -5.90 10.94
N TRP A 567 37.84 -5.83 10.33
CA TRP A 567 36.89 -6.95 10.33
C TRP A 567 36.58 -7.42 8.89
N GLY A 568 37.19 -8.55 8.58
CA GLY A 568 36.90 -9.59 7.60
C GLY A 568 36.08 -9.26 6.34
N GLY A 569 36.69 -9.52 5.19
CA GLY A 569 36.10 -9.43 3.85
C GLY A 569 34.80 -10.21 3.71
N SER A 570 33.69 -9.57 3.96
CA SER A 570 32.37 -10.02 3.54
C SER A 570 32.14 -9.56 2.09
N ARG A 571 31.81 -10.49 1.20
CA ARG A 571 31.42 -10.19 -0.18
C ARG A 571 30.23 -9.21 -0.12
N ARG A 572 30.42 -7.97 -0.57
CA ARG A 572 29.35 -6.98 -0.70
C ARG A 572 28.30 -7.54 -1.66
N SER A 573 27.04 -7.56 -1.24
CA SER A 573 25.93 -7.87 -2.13
C SER A 573 25.88 -6.80 -3.22
N GLN A 574 25.76 -7.26 -4.47
CA GLN A 574 25.69 -6.39 -5.64
C GLN A 574 24.48 -5.45 -5.52
N CYS A 575 24.70 -4.14 -5.57
CA CYS A 575 23.61 -3.17 -5.50
C CYS A 575 22.92 -3.05 -6.87
N THR A 576 21.59 -3.05 -6.88
CA THR A 576 20.76 -2.91 -8.08
C THR A 576 20.26 -1.48 -8.22
N VAL A 577 20.44 -0.87 -9.39
CA VAL A 577 19.91 0.46 -9.71
C VAL A 577 18.70 0.30 -10.65
N HIS A 578 17.51 0.61 -10.14
CA HIS A 578 16.24 0.47 -10.85
C HIS A 578 15.89 1.75 -11.63
N LEU A 579 15.53 1.59 -12.91
CA LEU A 579 15.19 2.67 -13.85
C LEU A 579 13.72 2.66 -14.29
N THR A 580 12.92 1.69 -13.81
CA THR A 580 11.53 1.50 -14.25
C THR A 580 10.53 2.06 -13.26
#